data_567240cdb22b8ea1348f482d1671daf9
#
_entry.id   567240cdb22b8ea1348f482d1671daf9
#
_cell.length_a   1.000
_cell.length_b   1.000
_cell.length_c   1.000
_cell.angle_alpha   90.00
_cell.angle_beta   90.00
_cell.angle_gamma   90.00
#
_symmetry.space_group_name_H-M   'P 1'
#
loop_
_entity.id
_entity.type
_entity.pdbx_description
1 polymer ?
#
loop_
_entity_poly.entity_id
_entity_poly.type
_entity_poly.pdbx_seq_one_letter_code
_entity_poly.pdbx_strand_id
1 'polypeptide(L)'
;GSGYSRILKLTSPLMYGEDIRAVQNKLNSLGYVAGTADGYYGNMTRNAVINFQSKKGLAADGDVGPTTWSALFNTSTSGGSGYSRILKLTSPLMYGEDIRAVQNKLNSLGYNAGTADGYYGNDTRTAVISFQTARGIDIDGEVGPTTWKTLFNTSTSGGNGSTSNIRKVFIDPGHGGTDPGASGNGLYEKEVVLSISKKVRNILISKGFEVELSRSKDQYVSLSDRAAQANAWDADLFVSIHCNSATSSSANGTECYTYPTANTSTKSLSKNMASALASKLGLTNRGHKEANFAVLRLSNMPAILIETAFINNANDASKLKT
;
A
#
# COMPACT_ATOMS: atom_id res chain seq x y z
N GLY A 1 -5.89 24.60 16.50
CA GLY A 1 -4.46 24.35 16.36
C GLY A 1 -4.03 24.65 14.95
N SER A 2 -3.04 25.55 14.73
CA SER A 2 -2.51 25.89 13.43
C SER A 2 -1.78 24.66 12.85
N GLY A 3 -2.39 24.02 11.86
CA GLY A 3 -1.74 22.98 11.09
C GLY A 3 -0.69 23.55 10.13
N TYR A 4 0.19 22.69 9.59
CA TYR A 4 1.13 23.05 8.55
C TYR A 4 0.37 23.62 7.32
N SER A 5 0.74 24.82 6.88
CA SER A 5 0.06 25.50 5.77
C SER A 5 1.00 25.97 4.64
N ARG A 6 2.30 26.13 4.92
CA ARG A 6 3.31 26.66 3.99
C ARG A 6 4.71 26.31 4.46
N ILE A 7 5.68 26.31 3.54
CA ILE A 7 7.11 26.20 3.90
C ILE A 7 7.57 27.48 4.57
N LEU A 8 8.15 27.36 5.76
CA LEU A 8 8.71 28.49 6.50
C LEU A 8 10.22 28.52 6.27
N LYS A 9 10.72 29.65 5.80
CA LYS A 9 12.15 29.83 5.45
C LYS A 9 12.58 31.27 5.56
N LEU A 10 13.89 31.48 5.56
CA LEU A 10 14.47 32.83 5.54
C LEU A 10 14.21 33.48 4.17
N THR A 11 13.58 34.67 4.19
CA THR A 11 13.28 35.47 2.99
C THR A 11 13.57 36.94 3.24
N SER A 12 13.55 37.75 2.19
CA SER A 12 13.61 39.23 2.29
C SER A 12 12.43 39.81 1.50
N PRO A 13 11.47 40.49 2.16
CA PRO A 13 11.35 40.66 3.61
C PRO A 13 11.13 39.34 4.35
N LEU A 14 11.37 39.30 5.67
CA LEU A 14 11.21 38.10 6.49
C LEU A 14 9.78 37.62 6.47
N MET A 15 9.61 36.29 6.40
CA MET A 15 8.29 35.67 6.59
C MET A 15 7.79 35.97 8.03
N TYR A 16 6.50 36.23 8.14
CA TYR A 16 5.81 36.44 9.42
C TYR A 16 4.55 35.56 9.54
N GLY A 17 4.29 35.07 10.75
CA GLY A 17 3.06 34.33 11.06
C GLY A 17 3.05 33.60 12.41
N GLU A 18 1.86 33.22 12.84
CA GLU A 18 1.67 32.40 14.04
C GLU A 18 2.22 30.97 13.89
N ASP A 19 2.30 30.48 12.69
CA ASP A 19 2.96 29.23 12.35
C ASP A 19 4.47 29.30 12.65
N ILE A 20 5.13 30.42 12.34
CA ILE A 20 6.54 30.66 12.68
C ILE A 20 6.70 30.78 14.19
N ARG A 21 5.82 31.52 14.85
CA ARG A 21 5.83 31.66 16.33
C ARG A 21 5.68 30.30 17.02
N ALA A 22 4.82 29.42 16.49
CA ALA A 22 4.67 28.06 17.00
C ALA A 22 5.97 27.25 16.85
N VAL A 23 6.65 27.35 15.68
CA VAL A 23 7.97 26.70 15.45
C VAL A 23 9.03 27.21 16.41
N GLN A 24 9.13 28.54 16.60
CA GLN A 24 10.09 29.15 17.54
C GLN A 24 9.87 28.66 18.97
N ASN A 25 8.62 28.69 19.45
CA ASN A 25 8.26 28.19 20.78
C ASN A 25 8.63 26.71 20.93
N LYS A 26 8.33 25.89 19.90
CA LYS A 26 8.62 24.46 19.94
C LYS A 26 10.12 24.17 19.97
N LEU A 27 10.90 24.84 19.11
CA LEU A 27 12.36 24.73 19.09
C LEU A 27 12.96 25.12 20.43
N ASN A 28 12.56 26.26 21.00
CA ASN A 28 13.01 26.71 22.30
C ASN A 28 12.67 25.71 23.42
N SER A 29 11.46 25.12 23.41
CA SER A 29 11.05 24.10 24.37
C SER A 29 11.86 22.80 24.26
N LEU A 30 12.46 22.54 23.09
CA LEU A 30 13.31 21.37 22.81
C LEU A 30 14.81 21.68 23.06
N GLY A 31 15.16 22.89 23.52
CA GLY A 31 16.52 23.31 23.80
C GLY A 31 17.29 23.85 22.57
N TYR A 32 16.63 24.10 21.45
CA TYR A 32 17.22 24.76 20.30
C TYR A 32 16.93 26.27 20.36
N VAL A 33 17.97 27.09 20.40
CA VAL A 33 17.83 28.54 20.60
C VAL A 33 17.35 29.22 19.30
N ALA A 34 16.03 29.37 19.18
CA ALA A 34 15.39 30.02 18.04
C ALA A 34 15.19 31.54 18.20
N GLY A 35 15.65 32.10 19.30
CA GLY A 35 15.40 33.50 19.69
C GLY A 35 14.02 33.72 20.32
N THR A 36 13.61 34.96 20.41
CA THR A 36 12.26 35.33 20.85
C THR A 36 11.23 34.79 19.86
N ALA A 37 10.15 34.23 20.37
CA ALA A 37 9.07 33.72 19.51
C ALA A 37 8.21 34.92 19.03
N ASP A 38 8.76 35.70 18.15
CA ASP A 38 8.19 36.94 17.61
C ASP A 38 7.34 36.72 16.35
N GLY A 39 7.42 35.52 15.78
CA GLY A 39 6.71 35.16 14.56
C GLY A 39 7.45 35.56 13.28
N TYR A 40 8.68 36.10 13.33
CA TYR A 40 9.51 36.39 12.18
C TYR A 40 10.54 35.28 11.94
N TYR A 41 10.62 34.79 10.70
CA TYR A 41 11.61 33.76 10.34
C TYR A 41 12.98 34.37 10.08
N GLY A 42 13.68 34.70 11.15
CA GLY A 42 15.03 35.28 11.09
C GLY A 42 16.15 34.25 11.14
N ASN A 43 17.40 34.73 11.14
CA ASN A 43 18.60 33.87 11.16
C ASN A 43 18.68 32.94 12.38
N MET A 44 18.25 33.42 13.57
CA MET A 44 18.24 32.58 14.76
C MET A 44 17.28 31.41 14.62
N THR A 45 16.08 31.66 14.11
CA THR A 45 15.08 30.62 13.83
C THR A 45 15.62 29.61 12.82
N ARG A 46 16.22 30.09 11.71
CA ARG A 46 16.83 29.22 10.68
C ARG A 46 17.92 28.33 11.27
N ASN A 47 18.86 28.89 12.04
CA ASN A 47 19.94 28.13 12.67
C ASN A 47 19.44 27.08 13.67
N ALA A 48 18.42 27.41 14.45
CA ALA A 48 17.78 26.45 15.34
C ALA A 48 17.10 25.29 14.58
N VAL A 49 16.48 25.59 13.43
CA VAL A 49 15.92 24.58 12.53
C VAL A 49 16.99 23.68 11.97
N ILE A 50 18.12 24.20 11.47
CA ILE A 50 19.26 23.43 10.97
C ILE A 50 19.78 22.48 12.04
N ASN A 51 19.99 22.97 13.28
CA ASN A 51 20.46 22.16 14.39
C ASN A 51 19.46 21.04 14.74
N PHE A 52 18.18 21.36 14.78
CA PHE A 52 17.13 20.36 15.00
C PHE A 52 17.11 19.32 13.89
N GLN A 53 17.13 19.72 12.62
CA GLN A 53 17.14 18.85 11.46
C GLN A 53 18.33 17.90 11.50
N SER A 54 19.55 18.44 11.71
CA SER A 54 20.78 17.64 11.86
C SER A 54 20.67 16.61 12.96
N LYS A 55 20.16 16.99 14.13
CA LYS A 55 20.00 16.09 15.29
C LYS A 55 18.96 14.99 15.02
N LYS A 56 17.97 15.25 14.18
CA LYS A 56 16.91 14.31 13.79
C LYS A 56 17.24 13.50 12.54
N GLY A 57 18.42 13.68 11.93
CA GLY A 57 18.80 13.01 10.68
C GLY A 57 17.99 13.47 9.47
N LEU A 58 17.43 14.69 9.53
CA LEU A 58 16.73 15.32 8.42
C LEU A 58 17.69 16.12 7.53
N ALA A 59 17.26 16.48 6.32
CA ALA A 59 18.00 17.46 5.51
C ALA A 59 18.10 18.78 6.27
N ALA A 60 19.34 19.22 6.54
CA ALA A 60 19.62 20.39 7.36
C ALA A 60 19.69 21.68 6.49
N ASP A 61 18.58 21.96 5.78
CA ASP A 61 18.43 23.12 4.87
C ASP A 61 18.02 24.41 5.60
N GLY A 62 17.53 24.27 6.80
CA GLY A 62 17.02 25.38 7.61
C GLY A 62 15.63 25.84 7.19
N ASP A 63 14.89 25.03 6.44
CA ASP A 63 13.52 25.30 6.06
C ASP A 63 12.55 24.38 6.83
N VAL A 64 11.42 24.91 7.29
CA VAL A 64 10.40 24.08 7.95
C VAL A 64 9.36 23.68 6.92
N GLY A 65 9.67 22.57 6.24
CA GLY A 65 8.72 21.85 5.39
C GLY A 65 7.86 20.84 6.19
N PRO A 66 7.02 20.03 5.49
CA PRO A 66 6.13 19.03 6.14
C PRO A 66 6.87 18.07 7.05
N THR A 67 8.03 17.57 6.64
CA THR A 67 8.84 16.62 7.39
C THR A 67 9.39 17.24 8.68
N THR A 68 9.96 18.46 8.56
CA THR A 68 10.47 19.22 9.73
C THR A 68 9.33 19.60 10.67
N TRP A 69 8.18 20.03 10.14
CA TRP A 69 6.99 20.33 10.93
C TRP A 69 6.50 19.11 11.71
N SER A 70 6.35 17.98 11.04
CA SER A 70 5.93 16.73 11.67
C SER A 70 6.90 16.28 12.76
N ALA A 71 8.20 16.40 12.54
CA ALA A 71 9.20 16.06 13.53
C ALA A 71 9.20 17.01 14.75
N LEU A 72 8.89 18.29 14.54
CA LEU A 72 8.80 19.28 15.61
C LEU A 72 7.57 19.05 16.51
N PHE A 73 6.41 18.81 15.92
CA PHE A 73 5.14 18.83 16.65
C PHE A 73 4.62 17.46 17.06
N ASN A 74 5.40 16.37 16.83
CA ASN A 74 4.94 14.98 17.09
C ASN A 74 3.52 14.75 16.56
N THR A 75 3.17 15.40 15.46
CA THR A 75 2.01 14.97 14.71
C THR A 75 2.43 13.65 14.12
N SER A 76 2.07 12.56 14.81
CA SER A 76 2.27 11.21 14.32
C SER A 76 1.59 11.16 12.96
N THR A 77 2.36 11.33 11.90
CA THR A 77 1.99 10.79 10.62
C THR A 77 2.16 9.29 10.78
N SER A 78 1.15 8.67 11.41
CA SER A 78 0.94 7.25 11.25
C SER A 78 0.93 6.99 9.76
N GLY A 79 1.99 6.36 9.29
CA GLY A 79 2.19 5.81 7.97
C GLY A 79 1.62 6.61 6.79
N GLY A 80 2.47 7.38 6.11
CA GLY A 80 2.27 7.63 4.68
C GLY A 80 1.34 8.76 4.27
N SER A 81 1.48 9.99 4.77
CA SER A 81 0.78 11.13 4.20
C SER A 81 1.67 12.37 4.03
N GLY A 82 2.64 12.26 3.13
CA GLY A 82 3.30 13.42 2.53
C GLY A 82 2.58 13.91 1.26
N TYR A 83 1.48 13.26 0.86
CA TYR A 83 0.69 13.69 -0.29
C TYR A 83 -0.19 14.87 0.09
N SER A 84 0.11 16.05 -0.48
CA SER A 84 -0.65 17.27 -0.24
C SER A 84 -1.24 17.88 -1.53
N ARG A 85 -0.71 17.51 -2.68
CA ARG A 85 -1.08 18.06 -3.99
C ARG A 85 -0.59 17.16 -5.13
N ILE A 86 -1.24 17.25 -6.29
CA ILE A 86 -0.73 16.59 -7.51
C ILE A 86 0.56 17.27 -7.94
N LEU A 87 1.65 16.49 -8.07
CA LEU A 87 2.93 16.96 -8.58
C LEU A 87 3.04 16.64 -10.05
N LYS A 88 3.33 17.67 -10.87
CA LYS A 88 3.38 17.54 -12.33
C LYS A 88 4.25 18.58 -12.97
N LEU A 89 4.57 18.37 -14.24
CA LEU A 89 5.29 19.35 -15.06
C LEU A 89 4.39 20.58 -15.31
N THR A 90 4.88 21.76 -14.95
CA THR A 90 4.19 23.04 -15.16
C THR A 90 5.16 24.11 -15.66
N SER A 91 4.63 25.25 -16.10
CA SER A 91 5.44 26.43 -16.41
C SER A 91 4.88 27.64 -15.63
N PRO A 92 5.61 28.22 -14.67
CA PRO A 92 6.91 27.79 -14.15
C PRO A 92 6.87 26.40 -13.51
N LEU A 93 8.04 25.75 -13.36
CA LEU A 93 8.12 24.42 -12.75
C LEU A 93 7.60 24.43 -11.30
N MET A 94 6.88 23.39 -10.93
CA MET A 94 6.54 23.16 -9.52
C MET A 94 7.81 22.93 -8.71
N TYR A 95 7.84 23.51 -7.50
CA TYR A 95 8.92 23.33 -6.55
C TYR A 95 8.39 22.90 -5.19
N GLY A 96 9.12 22.03 -4.49
CA GLY A 96 8.81 21.63 -3.11
C GLY A 96 9.63 20.43 -2.60
N GLU A 97 9.64 20.28 -1.28
CA GLU A 97 10.26 19.14 -0.61
C GLU A 97 9.51 17.82 -0.89
N ASP A 98 8.22 17.88 -1.18
CA ASP A 98 7.42 16.78 -1.68
C ASP A 98 7.97 16.26 -3.03
N ILE A 99 8.38 17.15 -3.94
CA ILE A 99 9.01 16.79 -5.20
C ILE A 99 10.40 16.20 -4.96
N ARG A 100 11.21 16.83 -4.08
CA ARG A 100 12.53 16.31 -3.70
C ARG A 100 12.43 14.91 -3.08
N ALA A 101 11.44 14.67 -2.24
CA ALA A 101 11.18 13.34 -1.69
C ALA A 101 10.86 12.31 -2.78
N VAL A 102 10.04 12.69 -3.76
CA VAL A 102 9.72 11.85 -4.94
C VAL A 102 10.96 11.53 -5.74
N GLN A 103 11.78 12.55 -6.07
CA GLN A 103 13.05 12.38 -6.82
C GLN A 103 14.01 11.44 -6.11
N ASN A 104 14.24 11.64 -4.80
CA ASN A 104 15.07 10.76 -3.98
C ASN A 104 14.55 9.33 -3.99
N LYS A 105 13.24 9.16 -3.83
CA LYS A 105 12.63 7.85 -3.81
C LYS A 105 12.72 7.14 -5.14
N LEU A 106 12.45 7.83 -6.26
CA LEU A 106 12.59 7.29 -7.61
C LEU A 106 14.04 6.86 -7.87
N ASN A 107 15.02 7.72 -7.55
CA ASN A 107 16.44 7.42 -7.70
C ASN A 107 16.84 6.19 -6.87
N SER A 108 16.36 6.08 -5.63
CA SER A 108 16.62 4.91 -4.76
C SER A 108 16.03 3.60 -5.29
N LEU A 109 14.99 3.69 -6.14
CA LEU A 109 14.35 2.56 -6.80
C LEU A 109 14.93 2.26 -8.19
N GLY A 110 15.96 3.00 -8.63
CA GLY A 110 16.63 2.82 -9.92
C GLY A 110 15.98 3.57 -11.09
N TYR A 111 14.99 4.44 -10.82
CA TYR A 111 14.41 5.34 -11.83
C TYR A 111 15.15 6.68 -11.80
N ASN A 112 15.86 7.01 -12.88
CA ASN A 112 16.66 8.24 -12.94
C ASN A 112 15.76 9.50 -13.02
N ALA A 113 15.53 10.14 -11.88
CA ALA A 113 14.77 11.39 -11.78
C ALA A 113 15.66 12.66 -11.85
N GLY A 114 16.93 12.49 -12.20
CA GLY A 114 17.93 13.57 -12.16
C GLY A 114 18.37 13.88 -10.73
N THR A 115 18.96 15.07 -10.54
CA THR A 115 19.29 15.58 -9.21
C THR A 115 18.02 15.84 -8.42
N ALA A 116 18.00 15.44 -7.15
CA ALA A 116 16.86 15.71 -6.27
C ALA A 116 16.87 17.18 -5.81
N ASP A 117 16.58 18.08 -6.72
CA ASP A 117 16.63 19.55 -6.54
C ASP A 117 15.30 20.15 -6.05
N GLY A 118 14.23 19.34 -6.05
CA GLY A 118 12.88 19.76 -5.67
C GLY A 118 12.09 20.43 -6.79
N TYR A 119 12.61 20.49 -8.03
CA TYR A 119 11.87 20.98 -9.19
C TYR A 119 11.29 19.83 -10.01
N TYR A 120 10.00 19.90 -10.33
CA TYR A 120 9.35 18.88 -11.16
C TYR A 120 9.66 19.13 -12.64
N GLY A 121 10.86 18.72 -13.05
CA GLY A 121 11.35 18.85 -14.42
C GLY A 121 11.03 17.62 -15.29
N ASN A 122 11.55 17.63 -16.52
CA ASN A 122 11.35 16.54 -17.48
C ASN A 122 11.93 15.20 -17.00
N ASP A 123 13.09 15.21 -16.34
CA ASP A 123 13.72 13.99 -15.82
C ASP A 123 12.84 13.36 -14.74
N THR A 124 12.32 14.18 -13.83
CA THR A 124 11.37 13.73 -12.80
C THR A 124 10.12 13.13 -13.44
N ARG A 125 9.53 13.81 -14.43
CA ARG A 125 8.35 13.29 -15.14
C ARG A 125 8.63 11.97 -15.85
N THR A 126 9.76 11.84 -16.51
CA THR A 126 10.18 10.61 -17.21
C THR A 126 10.36 9.44 -16.24
N ALA A 127 10.99 9.72 -15.09
CA ALA A 127 11.14 8.72 -14.03
C ALA A 127 9.80 8.29 -13.44
N VAL A 128 8.86 9.23 -13.25
CA VAL A 128 7.49 8.93 -12.80
C VAL A 128 6.77 8.05 -13.82
N ILE A 129 6.82 8.36 -15.11
CA ILE A 129 6.22 7.53 -16.18
C ILE A 129 6.80 6.11 -16.15
N SER A 130 8.12 5.98 -16.05
CA SER A 130 8.79 4.68 -15.98
C SER A 130 8.36 3.89 -14.75
N PHE A 131 8.24 4.56 -13.61
CA PHE A 131 7.75 3.95 -12.37
C PHE A 131 6.28 3.52 -12.49
N GLN A 132 5.40 4.38 -13.00
CA GLN A 132 3.98 4.10 -13.22
C GLN A 132 3.80 2.89 -14.15
N THR A 133 4.56 2.86 -15.26
CA THR A 133 4.57 1.74 -16.20
C THR A 133 4.97 0.43 -15.51
N ALA A 134 6.07 0.45 -14.72
CA ALA A 134 6.57 -0.72 -14.02
C ALA A 134 5.63 -1.21 -12.90
N ARG A 135 4.77 -0.33 -12.38
CA ARG A 135 3.80 -0.64 -11.32
C ARG A 135 2.39 -0.93 -11.85
N GLY A 136 2.15 -0.76 -13.15
CA GLY A 136 0.84 -1.01 -13.77
C GLY A 136 -0.26 -0.05 -13.28
N ILE A 137 0.10 1.17 -12.90
CA ILE A 137 -0.82 2.25 -12.51
C ILE A 137 -0.98 3.25 -13.66
N ASP A 138 -1.89 4.21 -13.53
CA ASP A 138 -2.15 5.23 -14.55
C ASP A 138 -0.85 5.94 -14.97
N ILE A 139 -0.56 5.96 -16.29
CA ILE A 139 0.70 6.46 -16.86
C ILE A 139 0.48 7.88 -17.36
N ASP A 140 0.30 8.82 -16.46
CA ASP A 140 0.07 10.25 -16.76
C ASP A 140 1.32 11.13 -16.57
N GLY A 141 2.35 10.57 -15.91
CA GLY A 141 3.55 11.30 -15.53
C GLY A 141 3.27 12.35 -14.47
N GLU A 142 2.23 12.17 -13.66
CA GLU A 142 1.89 12.99 -12.51
C GLU A 142 1.98 12.17 -11.22
N VAL A 143 2.39 12.78 -10.11
CA VAL A 143 2.35 12.11 -8.81
C VAL A 143 1.07 12.51 -8.11
N GLY A 144 0.00 11.79 -8.43
CA GLY A 144 -1.29 11.84 -7.75
C GLY A 144 -1.32 10.93 -6.51
N PRO A 145 -2.49 10.78 -5.83
CA PRO A 145 -2.62 9.95 -4.62
C PRO A 145 -2.13 8.50 -4.82
N THR A 146 -2.51 7.88 -5.94
CA THR A 146 -2.15 6.49 -6.28
C THR A 146 -0.64 6.37 -6.50
N THR A 147 -0.05 7.26 -7.29
CA THR A 147 1.40 7.26 -7.57
C THR A 147 2.20 7.52 -6.30
N TRP A 148 1.78 8.49 -5.48
CA TRP A 148 2.41 8.80 -4.20
C TRP A 148 2.39 7.59 -3.26
N LYS A 149 1.20 7.02 -3.06
CA LYS A 149 1.03 5.82 -2.24
C LYS A 149 1.93 4.68 -2.70
N THR A 150 1.89 4.37 -4.00
CA THR A 150 2.69 3.28 -4.58
C THR A 150 4.20 3.54 -4.44
N LEU A 151 4.62 4.80 -4.51
CA LEU A 151 6.03 5.19 -4.41
C LEU A 151 6.57 5.11 -2.98
N PHE A 152 5.80 5.55 -1.98
CA PHE A 152 6.26 5.66 -0.59
C PHE A 152 5.85 4.49 0.31
N ASN A 153 4.82 3.74 -0.05
CA ASN A 153 4.42 2.52 0.66
C ASN A 153 5.13 1.25 0.15
N THR A 154 6.10 1.41 -0.76
CA THR A 154 6.96 0.27 -1.09
C THR A 154 7.88 -0.02 0.07
N SER A 155 7.58 -1.06 0.84
CA SER A 155 8.57 -1.71 1.70
C SER A 155 9.77 -2.05 0.83
N THR A 156 10.89 -1.39 1.09
CA THR A 156 12.17 -1.66 0.42
C THR A 156 12.57 -3.10 0.74
N SER A 157 12.48 -3.98 -0.26
CA SER A 157 13.15 -5.27 -0.24
C SER A 157 14.65 -5.03 -0.41
N GLY A 158 15.34 -4.91 0.71
CA GLY A 158 16.78 -4.83 0.79
C GLY A 158 17.24 -5.12 2.21
N GLY A 159 17.39 -6.40 2.53
CA GLY A 159 18.22 -6.88 3.66
C GLY A 159 17.60 -6.81 5.06
N ASN A 160 17.27 -7.98 5.56
CA ASN A 160 17.15 -8.39 6.96
C ASN A 160 15.87 -8.02 7.73
N GLY A 161 14.94 -8.97 7.77
CA GLY A 161 14.11 -9.27 8.94
C GLY A 161 13.28 -8.12 9.54
N SER A 162 12.30 -7.58 8.78
CA SER A 162 11.17 -6.93 9.44
C SER A 162 9.90 -7.48 8.77
N THR A 163 9.15 -8.25 9.52
CA THR A 163 7.79 -8.66 9.16
C THR A 163 6.99 -7.38 8.90
N SER A 164 6.65 -7.11 7.64
CA SER A 164 5.60 -6.15 7.32
C SER A 164 4.35 -6.64 8.06
N ASN A 165 3.92 -5.89 9.07
CA ASN A 165 2.74 -6.24 9.84
C ASN A 165 1.52 -6.07 8.94
N ILE A 166 1.11 -7.13 8.25
CA ILE A 166 -0.20 -7.22 7.62
C ILE A 166 -1.21 -7.05 8.76
N ARG A 167 -2.03 -6.03 8.69
CA ARG A 167 -3.09 -5.73 9.65
C ARG A 167 -4.47 -5.80 9.01
N LYS A 168 -4.58 -5.36 7.77
CA LYS A 168 -5.80 -5.28 6.98
C LYS A 168 -5.83 -6.37 5.91
N VAL A 169 -6.68 -7.35 6.09
CA VAL A 169 -6.85 -8.46 5.13
C VAL A 169 -8.21 -8.34 4.45
N PHE A 170 -8.20 -8.16 3.14
CA PHE A 170 -9.42 -8.17 2.34
C PHE A 170 -9.65 -9.57 1.78
N ILE A 171 -10.74 -10.19 2.16
CA ILE A 171 -11.12 -11.53 1.69
C ILE A 171 -12.16 -11.39 0.59
N ASP A 172 -11.96 -12.06 -0.52
CA ASP A 172 -12.88 -12.09 -1.64
C ASP A 172 -13.48 -13.48 -1.82
N PRO A 173 -14.71 -13.73 -1.32
CA PRO A 173 -15.45 -14.93 -1.68
C PRO A 173 -15.79 -14.90 -3.17
N GLY A 174 -15.22 -15.79 -3.98
CA GLY A 174 -15.47 -15.84 -5.42
C GLY A 174 -16.96 -15.99 -5.76
N HIS A 175 -17.36 -15.62 -6.99
CA HIS A 175 -18.71 -15.78 -7.50
C HIS A 175 -19.79 -15.06 -6.66
N GLY A 176 -21.07 -15.50 -6.77
CA GLY A 176 -22.18 -14.97 -5.98
C GLY A 176 -23.36 -14.46 -6.82
N GLY A 177 -24.56 -14.49 -6.27
CA GLY A 177 -25.78 -14.09 -6.95
C GLY A 177 -26.04 -14.91 -8.21
N THR A 178 -26.07 -14.24 -9.35
CA THR A 178 -26.27 -14.85 -10.67
C THR A 178 -25.10 -15.69 -11.18
N ASP A 179 -23.92 -15.57 -10.56
CA ASP A 179 -22.74 -16.39 -10.88
C ASP A 179 -22.59 -17.49 -9.82
N PRO A 180 -22.99 -18.74 -10.11
CA PRO A 180 -22.89 -19.84 -9.16
C PRO A 180 -21.46 -20.35 -8.95
N GLY A 181 -20.52 -20.03 -9.84
CA GLY A 181 -19.24 -20.71 -9.94
C GLY A 181 -19.38 -22.16 -10.37
N ALA A 182 -18.39 -22.98 -10.04
CA ALA A 182 -18.44 -24.41 -10.27
C ALA A 182 -19.46 -25.11 -9.36
N SER A 183 -19.92 -26.28 -9.79
CA SER A 183 -20.81 -27.14 -9.00
C SER A 183 -20.40 -28.60 -9.10
N GLY A 184 -20.62 -29.36 -8.05
CA GLY A 184 -20.34 -30.77 -8.00
C GLY A 184 -20.61 -31.40 -6.63
N ASN A 185 -20.91 -32.66 -6.58
CA ASN A 185 -21.15 -33.42 -5.34
C ASN A 185 -22.20 -32.79 -4.43
N GLY A 186 -23.21 -32.11 -4.99
CA GLY A 186 -24.28 -31.43 -4.27
C GLY A 186 -23.85 -30.08 -3.65
N LEU A 187 -22.75 -29.48 -4.10
CA LEU A 187 -22.23 -28.19 -3.67
C LEU A 187 -22.28 -27.16 -4.80
N TYR A 188 -22.46 -25.89 -4.44
CA TYR A 188 -22.23 -24.73 -5.30
C TYR A 188 -21.05 -23.93 -4.76
N GLU A 189 -20.10 -23.59 -5.64
CA GLU A 189 -18.87 -22.89 -5.25
C GLU A 189 -19.18 -21.60 -4.49
N LYS A 190 -20.08 -20.76 -5.00
CA LYS A 190 -20.45 -19.48 -4.38
C LYS A 190 -20.87 -19.60 -2.91
N GLU A 191 -21.50 -20.70 -2.51
CA GLU A 191 -21.95 -20.96 -1.14
C GLU A 191 -20.80 -21.44 -0.25
N VAL A 192 -20.00 -22.36 -0.77
CA VAL A 192 -18.84 -22.94 -0.08
C VAL A 192 -17.84 -21.83 0.24
N VAL A 193 -17.45 -21.04 -0.76
CA VAL A 193 -16.43 -19.98 -0.57
C VAL A 193 -16.93 -18.87 0.34
N LEU A 194 -18.24 -18.55 0.32
CA LEU A 194 -18.83 -17.59 1.27
C LEU A 194 -18.76 -18.09 2.70
N SER A 195 -19.08 -19.37 2.91
CA SER A 195 -19.01 -20.02 4.23
C SER A 195 -17.58 -20.03 4.77
N ILE A 196 -16.61 -20.47 3.95
CA ILE A 196 -15.19 -20.48 4.30
C ILE A 196 -14.72 -19.05 4.64
N SER A 197 -15.01 -18.09 3.79
CA SER A 197 -14.59 -16.70 3.96
C SER A 197 -15.10 -16.08 5.26
N LYS A 198 -16.35 -16.34 5.65
CA LYS A 198 -16.91 -15.91 6.93
C LYS A 198 -16.19 -16.53 8.13
N LYS A 199 -15.89 -17.82 8.07
CA LYS A 199 -15.14 -18.52 9.14
C LYS A 199 -13.72 -17.95 9.25
N VAL A 200 -13.01 -17.77 8.12
CA VAL A 200 -11.67 -17.20 8.08
C VAL A 200 -11.67 -15.76 8.62
N ARG A 201 -12.61 -14.92 8.18
CA ARG A 201 -12.79 -13.56 8.69
C ARG A 201 -12.87 -13.55 10.23
N ASN A 202 -13.76 -14.37 10.81
CA ASN A 202 -13.95 -14.38 12.26
C ASN A 202 -12.69 -14.83 13.01
N ILE A 203 -11.96 -15.83 12.47
CA ILE A 203 -10.68 -16.28 13.04
C ILE A 203 -9.62 -15.16 12.96
N LEU A 204 -9.50 -14.47 11.83
CA LEU A 204 -8.53 -13.40 11.69
C LEU A 204 -8.85 -12.21 12.61
N ILE A 205 -10.13 -11.84 12.74
CA ILE A 205 -10.56 -10.78 13.67
C ILE A 205 -10.20 -11.17 15.12
N SER A 206 -10.43 -12.42 15.52
CA SER A 206 -10.07 -12.88 16.87
C SER A 206 -8.55 -12.88 17.13
N LYS A 207 -7.74 -12.82 16.08
CA LYS A 207 -6.28 -12.69 16.13
C LYS A 207 -5.79 -11.24 16.01
N GLY A 208 -6.69 -10.26 15.98
CA GLY A 208 -6.36 -8.83 15.94
C GLY A 208 -6.16 -8.24 14.55
N PHE A 209 -6.55 -8.95 13.48
CA PHE A 209 -6.58 -8.40 12.13
C PHE A 209 -7.86 -7.59 11.89
N GLU A 210 -7.75 -6.53 11.10
CA GLU A 210 -8.89 -5.89 10.48
C GLU A 210 -9.25 -6.67 9.22
N VAL A 211 -10.53 -7.03 9.04
CA VAL A 211 -10.93 -7.89 7.92
C VAL A 211 -12.24 -7.43 7.31
N GLU A 212 -12.19 -7.20 5.99
CA GLU A 212 -13.38 -6.95 5.17
C GLU A 212 -13.59 -8.04 4.11
N LEU A 213 -14.83 -8.13 3.63
CA LEU A 213 -15.25 -9.09 2.60
C LEU A 213 -15.78 -8.34 1.38
N SER A 214 -15.47 -8.79 0.15
CA SER A 214 -16.10 -8.25 -1.07
C SER A 214 -17.62 -8.47 -1.09
N ARG A 215 -18.09 -9.52 -0.46
CA ARG A 215 -19.52 -9.82 -0.21
C ARG A 215 -19.73 -10.60 1.08
N SER A 216 -20.77 -10.29 1.80
CA SER A 216 -21.15 -10.99 3.04
C SER A 216 -22.43 -11.83 2.91
N LYS A 217 -23.05 -11.81 1.73
CA LYS A 217 -24.28 -12.55 1.37
C LYS A 217 -24.18 -13.09 -0.06
N ASP A 218 -25.17 -13.87 -0.49
CA ASP A 218 -25.24 -14.33 -1.88
C ASP A 218 -25.67 -13.16 -2.80
N GLN A 219 -24.67 -12.46 -3.32
CA GLN A 219 -24.85 -11.37 -4.27
C GLN A 219 -23.72 -11.39 -5.29
N TYR A 220 -24.02 -10.95 -6.50
CA TYR A 220 -23.02 -10.76 -7.54
C TYR A 220 -22.18 -9.51 -7.25
N VAL A 221 -20.85 -9.64 -7.41
CA VAL A 221 -19.90 -8.54 -7.38
C VAL A 221 -18.98 -8.71 -8.60
N SER A 222 -18.82 -7.70 -9.41
CA SER A 222 -17.96 -7.78 -10.59
C SER A 222 -16.49 -7.97 -10.20
N LEU A 223 -15.67 -8.55 -11.10
CA LEU A 223 -14.25 -8.76 -10.83
C LEU A 223 -13.51 -7.44 -10.56
N SER A 224 -13.87 -6.37 -11.27
CA SER A 224 -13.31 -5.03 -11.04
C SER A 224 -13.71 -4.45 -9.68
N ASP A 225 -14.99 -4.64 -9.28
CA ASP A 225 -15.47 -4.08 -8.02
C ASP A 225 -14.84 -4.77 -6.80
N ARG A 226 -14.53 -6.08 -6.89
CA ARG A 226 -13.82 -6.82 -5.84
C ARG A 226 -12.46 -6.19 -5.53
N ALA A 227 -11.67 -5.96 -6.57
CA ALA A 227 -10.36 -5.32 -6.44
C ALA A 227 -10.50 -3.83 -6.04
N ALA A 228 -11.48 -3.11 -6.60
CA ALA A 228 -11.73 -1.70 -6.27
C ALA A 228 -12.10 -1.50 -4.80
N GLN A 229 -12.94 -2.38 -4.23
CA GLN A 229 -13.27 -2.36 -2.79
C GLN A 229 -12.03 -2.55 -1.93
N ALA A 230 -11.19 -3.55 -2.23
CA ALA A 230 -9.94 -3.80 -1.50
C ALA A 230 -8.97 -2.62 -1.60
N ASN A 231 -8.85 -2.02 -2.79
CA ASN A 231 -8.01 -0.86 -3.04
C ASN A 231 -8.51 0.38 -2.28
N ALA A 232 -9.84 0.61 -2.28
CA ALA A 232 -10.46 1.74 -1.57
C ALA A 232 -10.36 1.60 -0.04
N TRP A 233 -10.43 0.36 0.47
CA TRP A 233 -10.28 0.09 1.90
C TRP A 233 -8.81 0.11 2.35
N ASP A 234 -7.87 0.20 1.43
CA ASP A 234 -6.43 0.22 1.71
C ASP A 234 -5.94 -1.06 2.39
N ALA A 235 -6.31 -2.20 1.83
CA ALA A 235 -5.92 -3.50 2.34
C ALA A 235 -4.40 -3.73 2.23
N ASP A 236 -3.81 -4.42 3.22
CA ASP A 236 -2.41 -4.87 3.19
C ASP A 236 -2.24 -6.17 2.40
N LEU A 237 -3.31 -6.98 2.34
CA LEU A 237 -3.35 -8.26 1.64
C LEU A 237 -4.74 -8.51 1.07
N PHE A 238 -4.80 -8.92 -0.19
CA PHE A 238 -6.00 -9.42 -0.86
C PHE A 238 -5.95 -10.95 -0.98
N VAL A 239 -7.01 -11.63 -0.55
CA VAL A 239 -7.14 -13.08 -0.60
C VAL A 239 -8.46 -13.47 -1.25
N SER A 240 -8.42 -13.90 -2.51
CA SER A 240 -9.58 -14.47 -3.19
C SER A 240 -9.69 -15.98 -2.89
N ILE A 241 -10.88 -16.46 -2.59
CA ILE A 241 -11.17 -17.85 -2.21
C ILE A 241 -12.10 -18.46 -3.23
N HIS A 242 -11.66 -19.57 -3.83
CA HIS A 242 -12.33 -20.33 -4.87
C HIS A 242 -12.32 -21.83 -4.60
N CYS A 243 -13.12 -22.56 -5.35
CA CYS A 243 -13.08 -24.01 -5.44
C CYS A 243 -12.83 -24.41 -6.89
N ASN A 244 -11.78 -25.17 -7.10
CA ASN A 244 -11.38 -25.64 -8.44
C ASN A 244 -12.40 -26.61 -9.05
N SER A 245 -12.40 -26.70 -10.36
CA SER A 245 -13.16 -27.70 -11.10
C SER A 245 -12.39 -28.08 -12.37
N ALA A 246 -12.55 -29.31 -12.80
CA ALA A 246 -11.96 -29.81 -14.03
C ALA A 246 -12.93 -30.74 -14.75
N THR A 247 -12.71 -30.94 -16.05
CA THR A 247 -13.49 -31.90 -16.86
C THR A 247 -13.41 -33.32 -16.29
N SER A 248 -12.22 -33.71 -15.79
CA SER A 248 -12.03 -34.99 -15.11
C SER A 248 -12.33 -34.88 -13.62
N SER A 249 -13.20 -35.76 -13.10
CA SER A 249 -13.44 -35.90 -11.66
C SER A 249 -12.29 -36.51 -10.88
N SER A 250 -11.24 -37.00 -11.56
CA SER A 250 -10.01 -37.49 -10.93
C SER A 250 -9.06 -36.35 -10.52
N ALA A 251 -9.21 -35.15 -11.10
CA ALA A 251 -8.43 -33.98 -10.68
C ALA A 251 -8.74 -33.63 -9.22
N ASN A 252 -7.69 -33.42 -8.42
CA ASN A 252 -7.81 -33.20 -6.97
C ASN A 252 -6.68 -32.31 -6.45
N GLY A 253 -6.86 -31.78 -5.24
CA GLY A 253 -5.84 -31.06 -4.50
C GLY A 253 -6.06 -29.55 -4.38
N THR A 254 -5.13 -28.91 -3.75
CA THR A 254 -5.11 -27.46 -3.46
C THR A 254 -4.03 -26.77 -4.28
N GLU A 255 -4.34 -25.60 -4.83
CA GLU A 255 -3.37 -24.74 -5.51
C GLU A 255 -3.62 -23.26 -5.19
N CYS A 256 -2.58 -22.44 -5.30
CA CYS A 256 -2.69 -21.00 -5.10
C CYS A 256 -2.05 -20.24 -6.25
N TYR A 257 -2.62 -19.11 -6.57
CA TYR A 257 -2.19 -18.28 -7.70
C TYR A 257 -1.72 -16.90 -7.26
N THR A 258 -0.75 -16.36 -8.00
CA THR A 258 -0.42 -14.95 -8.01
C THR A 258 -0.48 -14.40 -9.43
N TYR A 259 -0.53 -13.06 -9.54
CA TYR A 259 -0.27 -12.43 -10.82
C TYR A 259 1.20 -12.66 -11.23
N PRO A 260 1.51 -12.82 -12.54
CA PRO A 260 2.88 -13.17 -12.99
C PRO A 260 3.98 -12.22 -12.51
N THR A 261 3.68 -10.92 -12.40
CA THR A 261 4.64 -9.92 -11.93
C THR A 261 4.62 -9.69 -10.41
N ALA A 262 3.91 -10.54 -9.65
CA ALA A 262 3.91 -10.46 -8.19
C ALA A 262 5.33 -10.61 -7.63
N ASN A 263 5.63 -9.89 -6.54
CA ASN A 263 6.93 -9.96 -5.90
C ASN A 263 7.20 -11.32 -5.24
N THR A 264 8.46 -11.59 -4.94
CA THR A 264 8.90 -12.87 -4.36
C THR A 264 8.20 -13.21 -3.04
N SER A 265 7.91 -12.22 -2.20
CA SER A 265 7.21 -12.43 -0.92
C SER A 265 5.78 -12.92 -1.14
N THR A 266 5.05 -12.33 -2.09
CA THR A 266 3.69 -12.75 -2.45
C THR A 266 3.68 -14.15 -3.06
N LYS A 267 4.65 -14.46 -3.93
CA LYS A 267 4.81 -15.82 -4.50
C LYS A 267 5.14 -16.84 -3.42
N SER A 268 5.99 -16.48 -2.46
CA SER A 268 6.30 -17.32 -1.29
C SER A 268 5.08 -17.55 -0.40
N LEU A 269 4.29 -16.50 -0.14
CA LEU A 269 3.02 -16.62 0.61
C LEU A 269 2.07 -17.59 -0.10
N SER A 270 1.87 -17.45 -1.39
CA SER A 270 1.03 -18.35 -2.21
C SER A 270 1.51 -19.81 -2.13
N LYS A 271 2.82 -20.03 -2.26
CA LYS A 271 3.42 -21.39 -2.13
C LYS A 271 3.18 -21.98 -0.74
N ASN A 272 3.42 -21.20 0.31
CA ASN A 272 3.23 -21.65 1.70
C ASN A 272 1.74 -21.91 1.99
N MET A 273 0.84 -21.10 1.45
CA MET A 273 -0.61 -21.27 1.60
C MET A 273 -1.07 -22.59 0.96
N ALA A 274 -0.67 -22.87 -0.29
CA ALA A 274 -1.01 -24.14 -0.96
C ALA A 274 -0.48 -25.35 -0.16
N SER A 275 0.75 -25.29 0.33
CA SER A 275 1.35 -26.36 1.12
C SER A 275 0.62 -26.57 2.45
N ALA A 276 0.32 -25.50 3.17
CA ALA A 276 -0.36 -25.55 4.47
C ALA A 276 -1.79 -26.11 4.34
N LEU A 277 -2.56 -25.64 3.35
CA LEU A 277 -3.91 -26.12 3.09
C LEU A 277 -3.91 -27.60 2.68
N ALA A 278 -3.06 -27.99 1.73
CA ALA A 278 -2.95 -29.37 1.30
C ALA A 278 -2.63 -30.32 2.48
N SER A 279 -1.67 -29.94 3.32
CA SER A 279 -1.31 -30.69 4.52
C SER A 279 -2.46 -30.79 5.52
N LYS A 280 -3.17 -29.69 5.79
CA LYS A 280 -4.27 -29.66 6.76
C LYS A 280 -5.51 -30.40 6.29
N LEU A 281 -5.80 -30.37 5.01
CA LEU A 281 -6.95 -31.05 4.40
C LEU A 281 -6.64 -32.52 4.04
N GLY A 282 -5.38 -32.93 4.05
CA GLY A 282 -4.97 -34.25 3.55
C GLY A 282 -5.18 -34.39 2.04
N LEU A 283 -4.95 -33.31 1.29
CA LEU A 283 -5.14 -33.24 -0.16
C LEU A 283 -3.80 -33.13 -0.88
N THR A 284 -3.81 -33.38 -2.20
CA THR A 284 -2.64 -33.17 -3.07
C THR A 284 -2.22 -31.70 -3.08
N ASN A 285 -0.95 -31.44 -2.79
CA ASN A 285 -0.36 -30.12 -2.96
C ASN A 285 0.00 -29.89 -4.43
N ARG A 286 -0.79 -29.05 -5.12
CA ARG A 286 -0.54 -28.67 -6.53
C ARG A 286 0.35 -27.43 -6.65
N GLY A 287 0.69 -26.80 -5.51
CA GLY A 287 1.65 -25.73 -5.38
C GLY A 287 1.14 -24.35 -5.78
N HIS A 288 2.13 -23.49 -5.97
CA HIS A 288 1.95 -22.13 -6.47
C HIS A 288 1.95 -22.12 -8.00
N LYS A 289 1.08 -21.27 -8.57
CA LYS A 289 0.99 -21.02 -10.01
C LYS A 289 0.85 -19.52 -10.27
N GLU A 290 1.03 -19.14 -11.53
CA GLU A 290 0.87 -17.77 -11.99
C GLU A 290 -0.25 -17.69 -13.02
N ALA A 291 -1.14 -16.71 -12.88
CA ALA A 291 -2.24 -16.49 -13.82
C ALA A 291 -2.66 -15.02 -13.89
N ASN A 292 -3.13 -14.60 -15.07
CA ASN A 292 -3.63 -13.26 -15.30
C ASN A 292 -5.11 -13.16 -14.89
N PHE A 293 -5.43 -13.46 -13.63
CA PHE A 293 -6.75 -13.25 -13.09
C PHE A 293 -7.01 -11.77 -12.83
N ALA A 294 -8.20 -11.29 -13.18
CA ALA A 294 -8.55 -9.87 -13.09
C ALA A 294 -8.42 -9.33 -11.66
N VAL A 295 -8.90 -10.07 -10.67
CA VAL A 295 -8.82 -9.67 -9.25
C VAL A 295 -7.38 -9.54 -8.75
N LEU A 296 -6.44 -10.37 -9.26
CA LEU A 296 -5.02 -10.29 -8.91
C LEU A 296 -4.32 -9.13 -9.63
N ARG A 297 -4.68 -8.90 -10.89
CA ARG A 297 -4.11 -7.84 -11.72
C ARG A 297 -4.51 -6.45 -11.26
N LEU A 298 -5.77 -6.29 -10.81
CA LEU A 298 -6.37 -5.00 -10.45
C LEU A 298 -6.16 -4.61 -8.99
N SER A 299 -5.62 -5.52 -8.17
CA SER A 299 -5.30 -5.25 -6.76
C SER A 299 -3.99 -4.48 -6.63
N ASN A 300 -3.99 -3.41 -5.83
CA ASN A 300 -2.82 -2.55 -5.59
C ASN A 300 -1.90 -3.07 -4.46
N MET A 301 -2.29 -4.12 -3.77
CA MET A 301 -1.56 -4.75 -2.68
C MET A 301 -1.12 -6.17 -3.06
N PRO A 302 -0.27 -6.85 -2.26
CA PRO A 302 -0.04 -8.29 -2.39
C PRO A 302 -1.36 -9.05 -2.49
N ALA A 303 -1.52 -9.86 -3.54
CA ALA A 303 -2.78 -10.53 -3.85
C ALA A 303 -2.54 -12.01 -4.20
N ILE A 304 -3.32 -12.88 -3.58
CA ILE A 304 -3.32 -14.33 -3.89
C ILE A 304 -4.75 -14.81 -4.15
N LEU A 305 -4.89 -15.83 -4.98
CA LEU A 305 -6.13 -16.55 -5.18
C LEU A 305 -5.90 -18.02 -4.80
N ILE A 306 -6.79 -18.55 -3.99
CA ILE A 306 -6.73 -19.89 -3.43
C ILE A 306 -7.81 -20.74 -4.08
N GLU A 307 -7.42 -21.80 -4.75
CA GLU A 307 -8.28 -22.91 -5.15
C GLU A 307 -8.21 -23.95 -4.04
N THR A 308 -9.20 -23.94 -3.18
CA THR A 308 -9.18 -24.71 -1.93
C THR A 308 -9.18 -26.22 -2.15
N ALA A 309 -10.01 -26.70 -3.08
CA ALA A 309 -10.14 -28.12 -3.45
C ALA A 309 -11.00 -28.24 -4.71
N PHE A 310 -11.00 -29.38 -5.39
CA PHE A 310 -11.82 -29.61 -6.56
C PHE A 310 -13.26 -30.01 -6.16
N ILE A 311 -14.23 -29.15 -6.46
CA ILE A 311 -15.63 -29.34 -6.09
C ILE A 311 -16.28 -30.56 -6.80
N ASN A 312 -15.78 -30.93 -7.97
CA ASN A 312 -16.24 -32.09 -8.74
C ASN A 312 -15.52 -33.43 -8.42
N ASN A 313 -14.50 -33.39 -7.53
CA ASN A 313 -13.86 -34.61 -7.00
C ASN A 313 -14.52 -35.00 -5.68
N ALA A 314 -14.95 -36.24 -5.53
CA ALA A 314 -15.71 -36.69 -4.36
C ALA A 314 -14.93 -36.58 -3.03
N ASN A 315 -13.62 -36.91 -3.04
CA ASN A 315 -12.77 -36.81 -1.87
C ASN A 315 -12.57 -35.35 -1.45
N ASP A 316 -12.20 -34.48 -2.41
CA ASP A 316 -12.00 -33.06 -2.20
C ASP A 316 -13.29 -32.39 -1.72
N ALA A 317 -14.44 -32.69 -2.37
CA ALA A 317 -15.74 -32.17 -1.99
C ALA A 317 -16.15 -32.57 -0.56
N SER A 318 -15.73 -33.73 -0.08
CA SER A 318 -15.95 -34.15 1.30
C SER A 318 -15.30 -33.20 2.32
N LYS A 319 -14.16 -32.59 1.97
CA LYS A 319 -13.44 -31.61 2.79
C LYS A 319 -14.10 -30.22 2.75
N LEU A 320 -14.80 -29.90 1.66
CA LEU A 320 -15.54 -28.64 1.52
C LEU A 320 -16.88 -28.60 2.27
N LYS A 321 -17.38 -29.76 2.70
CA LYS A 321 -18.65 -29.90 3.46
C LYS A 321 -18.51 -29.66 4.96
N THR A 322 -17.29 -29.61 5.50
CA THR A 322 -16.98 -29.41 6.92
C THR A 322 -16.64 -27.94 7.19
#